data_4a54e6b7477cbe157b03cdd94d3278f0
#
_entry.id   4a54e6b7477cbe157b03cdd94d3278f0
#
_cell.length_a   1.000
_cell.length_b   1.000
_cell.length_c   1.000
_cell.angle_alpha   90.00
_cell.angle_beta   90.00
_cell.angle_gamma   90.00
#
_symmetry.space_group_name_H-M   'P 1'
#
loop_
_entity.id
_entity.type
_entity.pdbx_description
1 polymer ?
#
loop_
_entity_poly.entity_id
_entity_poly.type
_entity_poly.pdbx_seq_one_letter_code
_entity_poly.pdbx_strand_id
1 'polypeptide(L)'
;YAAWKNPGIKLTDFNYKVENGQAIVNSTYDLKEVSAKLYLTYQINNQGAVKVTQKMVADKNAKVSPMFRFGMQMVMPKSFEKISYYGRGPIENYSDRNHCTDLGIYNQNVSDQFYPYIRPQENGNKTDIRWWKQVNMAGNGLMFVAEAPFSASALHYTIASLDDGTEKKQSHSFEVEEADLTNLLIDKAQMG
;
A
#
# COMPACT_ATOMS: atom_id res chain seq x y z
N TYR A 1 5.12 8.46 -16.38
CA TYR A 1 4.77 8.13 -14.97
C TYR A 1 5.04 9.26 -13.98
N ALA A 2 5.89 10.26 -14.32
CA ALA A 2 6.28 11.34 -13.41
C ALA A 2 5.09 12.12 -12.81
N ALA A 3 4.02 12.33 -13.58
CA ALA A 3 2.81 12.99 -13.12
C ALA A 3 2.11 12.26 -11.94
N TRP A 4 2.21 10.93 -11.88
CA TRP A 4 1.66 10.14 -10.78
C TRP A 4 2.51 10.18 -9.51
N LYS A 5 3.81 10.43 -9.64
CA LYS A 5 4.72 10.61 -8.49
C LYS A 5 4.42 11.92 -7.76
N ASN A 6 4.04 12.97 -8.51
CA ASN A 6 3.69 14.29 -7.98
C ASN A 6 2.40 14.79 -8.64
N PRO A 7 1.23 14.24 -8.29
CA PRO A 7 -0.04 14.52 -8.99
C PRO A 7 -0.64 15.89 -8.67
N GLY A 8 0.04 16.74 -7.88
CA GLY A 8 -0.44 18.06 -7.51
C GLY A 8 -1.64 18.01 -6.58
N ILE A 9 -1.57 17.17 -5.53
CA ILE A 9 -2.66 16.96 -4.59
C ILE A 9 -2.99 18.24 -3.83
N LYS A 10 -4.27 18.65 -3.89
CA LYS A 10 -4.80 19.77 -3.13
C LYS A 10 -6.13 19.40 -2.50
N LEU A 11 -6.25 19.53 -1.17
CA LEU A 11 -7.53 19.39 -0.47
C LEU A 11 -8.48 20.51 -0.91
N THR A 12 -9.67 20.15 -1.37
CA THR A 12 -10.69 21.11 -1.86
C THR A 12 -11.96 21.09 -1.02
N ASP A 13 -12.25 19.99 -0.33
CA ASP A 13 -13.36 19.89 0.60
C ASP A 13 -13.02 18.95 1.76
N PHE A 14 -13.51 19.29 2.94
CA PHE A 14 -13.37 18.48 4.15
C PHE A 14 -14.58 18.66 5.04
N ASN A 15 -15.20 17.55 5.42
CA ASN A 15 -16.28 17.56 6.40
C ASN A 15 -16.26 16.30 7.25
N TYR A 16 -16.88 16.38 8.41
CA TYR A 16 -17.10 15.22 9.27
C TYR A 16 -18.44 15.31 9.98
N LYS A 17 -18.96 14.16 10.36
CA LYS A 17 -20.15 14.05 11.21
C LYS A 17 -20.02 12.85 12.15
N VAL A 18 -20.73 12.92 13.26
CA VAL A 18 -20.88 11.80 14.18
C VAL A 18 -22.37 11.49 14.28
N GLU A 19 -22.75 10.31 13.87
CA GLU A 19 -24.15 9.84 13.93
C GLU A 19 -24.21 8.33 14.18
N ASN A 20 -25.21 7.87 14.91
CA ASN A 20 -25.46 6.44 15.19
C ASN A 20 -24.22 5.69 15.73
N GLY A 21 -23.39 6.35 16.56
CA GLY A 21 -22.18 5.75 17.13
C GLY A 21 -21.01 5.59 16.15
N GLN A 22 -21.08 6.23 14.99
CA GLN A 22 -20.02 6.23 13.99
C GLN A 22 -19.52 7.65 13.73
N ALA A 23 -18.21 7.82 13.56
CA ALA A 23 -17.61 9.02 13.00
C ALA A 23 -17.37 8.79 11.49
N ILE A 24 -17.86 9.71 10.68
CA ILE A 24 -17.70 9.70 9.22
C ILE A 24 -16.91 10.94 8.84
N VAL A 25 -15.77 10.74 8.19
CA VAL A 25 -14.89 11.81 7.71
C VAL A 25 -14.81 11.71 6.20
N ASN A 26 -15.10 12.81 5.51
CA ASN A 26 -14.99 12.91 4.06
C ASN A 26 -13.98 13.98 3.67
N SER A 27 -13.17 13.68 2.67
CA SER A 27 -12.28 14.65 2.05
C SER A 27 -12.26 14.48 0.54
N THR A 28 -12.15 15.60 -0.16
CA THR A 28 -12.03 15.65 -1.62
C THR A 28 -10.73 16.35 -1.97
N TYR A 29 -9.99 15.76 -2.87
CA TYR A 29 -8.73 16.29 -3.36
C TYR A 29 -8.79 16.49 -4.88
N ASP A 30 -8.28 17.62 -5.36
CA ASP A 30 -7.89 17.78 -6.75
C ASP A 30 -6.48 17.23 -6.96
N LEU A 31 -6.31 16.48 -8.05
CA LEU A 31 -5.02 15.98 -8.52
C LEU A 31 -4.75 16.67 -9.87
N LYS A 32 -4.24 17.89 -9.81
CA LYS A 32 -4.17 18.81 -10.96
C LYS A 32 -3.34 18.24 -12.12
N GLU A 33 -2.18 17.67 -11.81
CA GLU A 33 -1.22 17.21 -12.83
C GLU A 33 -1.68 15.96 -13.60
N VAL A 34 -2.69 15.28 -13.06
CA VAL A 34 -3.29 14.09 -13.69
C VAL A 34 -4.77 14.29 -14.03
N SER A 35 -5.27 15.53 -13.92
CA SER A 35 -6.66 15.90 -14.23
C SER A 35 -7.68 14.97 -13.58
N ALA A 36 -7.54 14.71 -12.29
CA ALA A 36 -8.39 13.80 -11.54
C ALA A 36 -8.86 14.40 -10.22
N LYS A 37 -9.90 13.79 -9.65
CA LYS A 37 -10.36 14.03 -8.28
C LYS A 37 -10.27 12.73 -7.47
N LEU A 38 -9.80 12.84 -6.24
CA LEU A 38 -9.80 11.75 -5.26
C LEU A 38 -10.81 12.07 -4.15
N TYR A 39 -11.74 11.16 -3.94
CA TYR A 39 -12.70 11.18 -2.83
C TYR A 39 -12.27 10.12 -1.82
N LEU A 40 -12.15 10.52 -0.57
CA LEU A 40 -11.72 9.67 0.52
C LEU A 40 -12.73 9.76 1.66
N THR A 41 -13.25 8.60 2.08
CA THR A 41 -14.17 8.50 3.21
C THR A 41 -13.63 7.52 4.23
N TYR A 42 -13.58 7.94 5.50
CA TYR A 42 -13.35 7.08 6.66
C TYR A 42 -14.64 6.94 7.44
N GLN A 43 -15.04 5.71 7.74
CA GLN A 43 -16.14 5.40 8.65
C GLN A 43 -15.56 4.62 9.84
N ILE A 44 -15.61 5.21 11.00
CA ILE A 44 -15.01 4.70 12.24
C ILE A 44 -16.12 4.37 13.20
N ASN A 45 -16.22 3.12 13.63
CA ASN A 45 -17.22 2.69 14.60
C ASN A 45 -16.66 2.71 16.03
N ASN A 46 -17.54 2.54 17.01
CA ASN A 46 -17.20 2.52 18.43
C ASN A 46 -16.39 1.28 18.88
N GLN A 47 -16.19 0.29 17.98
CA GLN A 47 -15.38 -0.90 18.23
C GLN A 47 -13.96 -0.77 17.66
N GLY A 48 -13.63 0.38 17.05
CA GLY A 48 -12.33 0.66 16.46
C GLY A 48 -12.14 0.11 15.05
N ALA A 49 -13.20 -0.43 14.41
CA ALA A 49 -13.12 -0.78 12.99
C ALA A 49 -13.21 0.49 12.13
N VAL A 50 -12.34 0.57 11.11
CA VAL A 50 -12.26 1.69 10.18
C VAL A 50 -12.51 1.17 8.76
N LYS A 51 -13.62 1.60 8.14
CA LYS A 51 -13.85 1.39 6.71
C LYS A 51 -13.26 2.58 5.95
N VAL A 52 -12.31 2.31 5.05
CA VAL A 52 -11.72 3.30 4.16
C VAL A 52 -12.30 3.10 2.75
N THR A 53 -12.85 4.15 2.18
CA THR A 53 -13.33 4.15 0.80
C THR A 53 -12.57 5.19 0.00
N GLN A 54 -11.90 4.74 -1.06
CA GLN A 54 -11.18 5.60 -2.01
C GLN A 54 -11.86 5.51 -3.37
N LYS A 55 -12.17 6.66 -3.96
CA LYS A 55 -12.71 6.76 -5.32
C LYS A 55 -11.97 7.82 -6.08
N MET A 56 -11.31 7.44 -7.16
CA MET A 56 -10.72 8.38 -8.09
C MET A 56 -11.57 8.53 -9.34
N VAL A 57 -11.74 9.76 -9.78
CA VAL A 57 -12.45 10.11 -11.02
C VAL A 57 -11.49 10.95 -11.87
N ALA A 58 -11.01 10.39 -12.97
CA ALA A 58 -10.16 11.07 -13.93
C ALA A 58 -10.97 11.67 -15.08
N ASP A 59 -10.49 12.77 -15.65
CA ASP A 59 -11.01 13.28 -16.91
C ASP A 59 -10.68 12.28 -18.04
N LYS A 60 -11.69 11.90 -18.79
CA LYS A 60 -11.57 10.96 -19.91
C LYS A 60 -10.66 11.48 -21.04
N ASN A 61 -10.49 12.79 -21.14
CA ASN A 61 -9.66 13.45 -22.15
C ASN A 61 -8.23 13.75 -21.65
N ALA A 62 -7.92 13.42 -20.41
CA ALA A 62 -6.60 13.65 -19.85
C ALA A 62 -5.54 12.83 -20.60
N LYS A 63 -4.49 13.52 -21.06
CA LYS A 63 -3.33 12.88 -21.72
C LYS A 63 -2.28 12.51 -20.68
N VAL A 64 -2.60 11.56 -19.81
CA VAL A 64 -1.69 11.06 -18.78
C VAL A 64 -1.44 9.56 -19.00
N SER A 65 -0.27 9.09 -18.57
CA SER A 65 0.04 7.65 -18.60
C SER A 65 -0.92 6.87 -17.69
N PRO A 66 -1.15 5.57 -17.96
CA PRO A 66 -1.89 4.72 -17.05
C PRO A 66 -1.30 4.79 -15.63
N MET A 67 -2.18 4.75 -14.64
CA MET A 67 -1.79 4.67 -13.24
C MET A 67 -1.24 3.29 -12.93
N PHE A 68 -0.05 3.23 -12.32
CA PHE A 68 0.63 1.95 -12.03
C PHE A 68 0.27 1.37 -10.65
N ARG A 69 -0.30 2.19 -9.76
CA ARG A 69 -0.71 1.76 -8.42
C ARG A 69 -1.92 2.58 -7.94
N PHE A 70 -2.86 1.92 -7.27
CA PHE A 70 -3.94 2.57 -6.55
C PHE A 70 -4.20 1.84 -5.23
N GLY A 71 -3.96 2.52 -4.14
CA GLY A 71 -4.08 1.95 -2.80
C GLY A 71 -3.72 2.95 -1.72
N MET A 72 -3.19 2.46 -0.62
CA MET A 72 -2.78 3.26 0.52
C MET A 72 -1.41 2.78 1.04
N GLN A 73 -0.64 3.72 1.53
CA GLN A 73 0.58 3.48 2.29
C GLN A 73 0.32 3.77 3.76
N MET A 74 0.86 2.94 4.62
CA MET A 74 0.85 3.13 6.05
C MET A 74 2.24 2.88 6.62
N VAL A 75 2.66 3.71 7.55
CA VAL A 75 3.90 3.51 8.29
C VAL A 75 3.55 3.04 9.70
N MET A 76 4.16 1.94 10.12
CA MET A 76 4.02 1.36 11.45
C MET A 76 5.38 1.32 12.15
N PRO A 77 5.44 1.29 13.49
CA PRO A 77 6.67 1.02 14.20
C PRO A 77 7.30 -0.30 13.75
N LYS A 78 8.63 -0.38 13.71
CA LYS A 78 9.38 -1.57 13.28
C LYS A 78 8.99 -2.85 14.06
N SER A 79 8.54 -2.70 15.31
CA SER A 79 8.06 -3.80 16.14
C SER A 79 6.82 -4.55 15.62
N PHE A 80 6.12 -4.02 14.63
CA PHE A 80 5.01 -4.72 13.96
C PHE A 80 5.55 -5.66 12.89
N GLU A 81 6.25 -6.66 13.34
CA GLU A 81 7.09 -7.59 12.60
C GLU A 81 6.37 -8.83 12.09
N LYS A 82 5.28 -9.25 12.74
CA LYS A 82 4.59 -10.51 12.41
C LYS A 82 3.50 -10.29 11.38
N ILE A 83 3.57 -11.06 10.31
CA ILE A 83 2.60 -11.05 9.21
C ILE A 83 1.86 -12.39 9.16
N SER A 84 0.55 -12.35 9.04
CA SER A 84 -0.28 -13.47 8.62
C SER A 84 -1.19 -13.01 7.51
N TYR A 85 -1.35 -13.80 6.46
CA TYR A 85 -2.25 -13.42 5.36
C TYR A 85 -2.84 -14.67 4.66
N TYR A 86 -4.00 -14.46 4.02
CA TYR A 86 -4.57 -15.40 3.08
C TYR A 86 -4.50 -14.78 1.68
N GLY A 87 -3.67 -15.38 0.83
CA GLY A 87 -3.39 -14.91 -0.51
C GLY A 87 -2.38 -15.79 -1.22
N ARG A 88 -1.78 -15.28 -2.31
CA ARG A 88 -0.69 -15.99 -3.00
C ARG A 88 0.64 -15.79 -2.29
N GLY A 89 1.36 -16.91 -2.13
CA GLY A 89 2.65 -16.92 -1.44
C GLY A 89 3.38 -18.27 -1.57
N PRO A 90 4.39 -18.53 -0.73
CA PRO A 90 4.95 -17.62 0.31
C PRO A 90 5.89 -16.55 -0.24
N ILE A 91 6.44 -16.74 -1.45
CA ILE A 91 7.37 -15.80 -2.08
C ILE A 91 6.64 -14.59 -2.66
N GLU A 92 7.40 -13.53 -2.96
CA GLU A 92 6.84 -12.36 -3.64
C GLU A 92 6.21 -12.75 -4.98
N ASN A 93 5.16 -12.05 -5.34
CA ASN A 93 4.50 -12.24 -6.62
C ASN A 93 3.73 -10.97 -7.02
N TYR A 94 3.55 -10.78 -8.33
CA TYR A 94 2.90 -9.65 -8.95
C TYR A 94 1.86 -10.13 -9.94
N SER A 95 0.96 -9.28 -10.40
CA SER A 95 -0.14 -9.67 -11.28
C SER A 95 0.32 -10.30 -12.60
N ASP A 96 1.50 -9.97 -13.07
CA ASP A 96 2.13 -10.51 -14.27
C ASP A 96 3.01 -11.76 -14.02
N ARG A 97 3.34 -12.05 -12.75
CA ARG A 97 4.20 -13.17 -12.36
C ARG A 97 3.77 -13.83 -11.05
N ASN A 98 2.55 -14.35 -10.99
CA ASN A 98 1.99 -15.00 -9.79
C ASN A 98 1.68 -16.49 -9.96
N HIS A 99 1.90 -17.06 -11.14
CA HIS A 99 1.57 -18.46 -11.44
C HIS A 99 2.42 -19.48 -10.69
N CYS A 100 3.60 -19.06 -10.21
CA CYS A 100 4.50 -19.92 -9.41
C CYS A 100 4.14 -19.94 -7.91
N THR A 101 3.01 -19.36 -7.51
CA THR A 101 2.58 -19.23 -6.13
C THR A 101 1.19 -19.79 -5.92
N ASP A 102 0.96 -20.39 -4.76
CA ASP A 102 -0.32 -21.01 -4.39
C ASP A 102 -1.12 -20.11 -3.45
N LEU A 103 -2.44 -20.25 -3.52
CA LEU A 103 -3.33 -19.66 -2.52
C LEU A 103 -3.26 -20.45 -1.23
N GLY A 104 -2.95 -19.76 -0.14
CA GLY A 104 -2.82 -20.37 1.18
C GLY A 104 -2.80 -19.34 2.30
N ILE A 105 -2.76 -19.84 3.53
CA ILE A 105 -2.53 -19.02 4.72
C ILE A 105 -1.05 -19.11 5.06
N TYR A 106 -0.39 -17.97 5.10
CA TYR A 106 1.03 -17.86 5.35
C TYR A 106 1.29 -17.01 6.59
N ASN A 107 2.32 -17.41 7.35
CA ASN A 107 2.84 -16.68 8.50
C ASN A 107 4.31 -16.42 8.28
N GLN A 108 4.70 -15.14 8.31
CA GLN A 108 6.05 -14.68 7.98
C GLN A 108 6.43 -13.50 8.87
N ASN A 109 7.66 -13.03 8.75
CA ASN A 109 8.10 -11.77 9.35
C ASN A 109 8.27 -10.70 8.27
N VAL A 110 8.22 -9.43 8.66
CA VAL A 110 8.54 -8.31 7.75
C VAL A 110 9.99 -8.40 7.29
N SER A 111 10.92 -8.75 8.17
CA SER A 111 12.34 -8.93 7.86
C SER A 111 12.61 -10.00 6.79
N ASP A 112 11.71 -10.99 6.64
CA ASP A 112 11.84 -12.04 5.64
C ASP A 112 11.32 -11.63 4.25
N GLN A 113 10.73 -10.44 4.12
CA GLN A 113 10.06 -10.03 2.87
C GLN A 113 10.98 -9.36 1.87
N PHE A 114 12.09 -8.78 2.34
CA PHE A 114 13.02 -8.09 1.45
C PHE A 114 13.80 -9.08 0.59
N TYR A 115 13.76 -8.88 -0.73
CA TYR A 115 14.59 -9.63 -1.66
C TYR A 115 15.71 -8.74 -2.21
N PRO A 116 16.99 -9.12 -2.03
CA PRO A 116 18.13 -8.31 -2.43
C PRO A 116 18.40 -8.43 -3.93
N TYR A 117 17.55 -7.86 -4.76
CA TYR A 117 17.82 -7.75 -6.19
C TYR A 117 19.16 -7.05 -6.45
N ILE A 118 19.79 -7.32 -7.56
CA ILE A 118 21.10 -6.71 -7.94
C ILE A 118 21.03 -5.18 -7.79
N ARG A 119 19.91 -4.58 -8.20
CA ARG A 119 19.61 -3.16 -7.95
C ARG A 119 18.46 -3.02 -6.99
N PRO A 120 18.54 -2.09 -6.02
CA PRO A 120 17.43 -1.84 -5.12
C PRO A 120 16.17 -1.46 -5.90
N GLN A 121 15.07 -2.05 -5.51
CA GLN A 121 13.74 -1.73 -6.04
C GLN A 121 12.69 -2.17 -5.04
N GLU A 122 11.48 -1.66 -5.18
CA GLU A 122 10.35 -2.18 -4.43
C GLU A 122 10.17 -3.69 -4.69
N ASN A 123 9.93 -4.44 -3.63
CA ASN A 123 9.79 -5.90 -3.67
C ASN A 123 8.88 -6.40 -2.54
N GLY A 124 8.76 -7.72 -2.39
CA GLY A 124 8.00 -8.35 -1.30
C GLY A 124 6.49 -8.35 -1.49
N ASN A 125 5.97 -7.91 -2.64
CA ASN A 125 4.52 -7.88 -2.88
C ASN A 125 3.89 -9.28 -2.87
N LYS A 126 2.64 -9.36 -2.41
CA LYS A 126 1.78 -10.55 -2.47
C LYS A 126 0.46 -10.15 -3.14
N THR A 127 -0.04 -11.00 -4.03
CA THR A 127 -1.29 -10.78 -4.75
C THR A 127 -2.42 -11.68 -4.25
N ASP A 128 -3.63 -11.40 -4.72
CA ASP A 128 -4.83 -12.19 -4.37
C ASP A 128 -5.06 -12.30 -2.86
N ILE A 129 -4.73 -11.24 -2.11
CA ILE A 129 -4.92 -11.17 -0.67
C ILE A 129 -6.41 -11.02 -0.35
N ARG A 130 -6.95 -11.88 0.55
CA ARG A 130 -8.31 -11.77 1.08
C ARG A 130 -8.31 -11.07 2.42
N TRP A 131 -7.27 -11.32 3.21
CA TRP A 131 -7.00 -10.59 4.44
C TRP A 131 -5.50 -10.57 4.72
N TRP A 132 -5.05 -9.49 5.36
CA TRP A 132 -3.68 -9.29 5.81
C TRP A 132 -3.71 -8.82 7.25
N LYS A 133 -3.00 -9.52 8.12
CA LYS A 133 -2.86 -9.18 9.53
C LYS A 133 -1.39 -8.88 9.81
N GLN A 134 -1.15 -7.76 10.48
CA GLN A 134 0.20 -7.37 10.89
C GLN A 134 0.19 -6.94 12.35
N VAL A 135 1.01 -7.61 13.16
CA VAL A 135 1.02 -7.45 14.62
C VAL A 135 2.43 -7.42 15.17
N ASN A 136 2.55 -6.86 16.39
CA ASN A 136 3.77 -6.95 17.19
C ASN A 136 3.80 -8.26 18.00
N MET A 137 4.86 -8.45 18.79
CA MET A 137 5.04 -9.66 19.61
C MET A 137 3.96 -9.83 20.70
N ALA A 138 3.32 -8.74 21.12
CA ALA A 138 2.21 -8.78 22.08
C ALA A 138 0.86 -9.12 21.40
N GLY A 139 0.83 -9.29 20.06
CA GLY A 139 -0.38 -9.56 19.29
C GLY A 139 -1.23 -8.33 18.97
N ASN A 140 -0.79 -7.14 19.34
CA ASN A 140 -1.46 -5.89 18.96
C ASN A 140 -1.13 -5.54 17.52
N GLY A 141 -2.10 -5.03 16.76
CA GLY A 141 -1.88 -4.63 15.37
C GLY A 141 -3.14 -4.36 14.60
N LEU A 142 -3.04 -4.51 13.29
CA LEU A 142 -4.13 -4.23 12.37
C LEU A 142 -4.43 -5.46 11.50
N MET A 143 -5.69 -5.60 11.12
CA MET A 143 -6.13 -6.55 10.11
C MET A 143 -6.83 -5.79 9.00
N PHE A 144 -6.42 -6.06 7.76
CA PHE A 144 -6.97 -5.48 6.55
C PHE A 144 -7.80 -6.52 5.83
N VAL A 145 -9.01 -6.14 5.46
CA VAL A 145 -9.92 -6.91 4.61
C VAL A 145 -10.51 -5.97 3.58
N ALA A 146 -10.77 -6.48 2.38
CA ALA A 146 -11.41 -5.70 1.32
C ALA A 146 -12.55 -6.48 0.67
N GLU A 147 -13.42 -5.79 -0.04
CA GLU A 147 -14.57 -6.38 -0.76
C GLU A 147 -14.12 -7.27 -1.94
N ALA A 148 -12.91 -7.07 -2.44
CA ALA A 148 -12.28 -7.87 -3.49
C ALA A 148 -10.84 -8.16 -3.13
N PRO A 149 -10.20 -9.18 -3.71
CA PRO A 149 -8.78 -9.44 -3.51
C PRO A 149 -7.92 -8.22 -3.83
N PHE A 150 -6.87 -8.03 -3.05
CA PHE A 150 -5.95 -6.89 -3.13
C PHE A 150 -4.49 -7.37 -3.12
N SER A 151 -3.56 -6.46 -3.30
CA SER A 151 -2.12 -6.70 -3.13
C SER A 151 -1.63 -6.05 -1.85
N ALA A 152 -0.63 -6.66 -1.22
CA ALA A 152 0.01 -6.08 -0.04
C ALA A 152 1.51 -6.38 -0.02
N SER A 153 2.27 -5.46 0.56
CA SER A 153 3.68 -5.65 0.91
C SER A 153 4.01 -4.93 2.21
N ALA A 154 4.94 -5.49 2.97
CA ALA A 154 5.46 -4.86 4.18
C ALA A 154 6.97 -5.02 4.22
N LEU A 155 7.70 -3.91 4.33
CA LEU A 155 9.17 -3.89 4.35
C LEU A 155 9.68 -2.95 5.44
N HIS A 156 10.86 -3.23 5.98
CA HIS A 156 11.63 -2.27 6.79
C HIS A 156 12.43 -1.28 5.94
N TYR A 157 11.92 -0.96 4.76
CA TYR A 157 12.52 -0.04 3.80
C TYR A 157 11.48 0.94 3.32
N THR A 158 11.86 2.16 3.05
CA THR A 158 10.98 3.12 2.38
C THR A 158 11.08 2.94 0.86
N ILE A 159 10.02 3.31 0.13
CA ILE A 159 10.08 3.33 -1.34
C ILE A 159 11.22 4.24 -1.80
N ALA A 160 11.42 5.38 -1.15
CA ALA A 160 12.45 6.34 -1.51
C ALA A 160 13.87 5.81 -1.28
N SER A 161 14.09 4.93 -0.26
CA SER A 161 15.40 4.30 -0.05
C SER A 161 15.71 3.21 -1.08
N LEU A 162 14.67 2.56 -1.61
CA LEU A 162 14.79 1.52 -2.62
C LEU A 162 14.85 2.06 -4.05
N ASP A 163 14.28 3.24 -4.29
CA ASP A 163 14.26 3.89 -5.60
C ASP A 163 14.51 5.39 -5.46
N ASP A 164 15.74 5.83 -5.67
CA ASP A 164 16.15 7.24 -5.65
C ASP A 164 15.70 8.05 -6.88
N GLY A 165 15.11 7.40 -7.86
CA GLY A 165 14.23 7.97 -8.90
C GLY A 165 14.89 8.55 -10.14
N THR A 166 16.10 9.03 -10.18
CA THR A 166 16.56 9.81 -11.36
C THR A 166 17.75 9.23 -12.11
N GLU A 167 18.64 8.68 -11.43
CA GLU A 167 19.68 7.87 -12.03
C GLU A 167 19.85 6.71 -11.09
N LYS A 168 19.39 5.54 -11.46
CA LYS A 168 19.77 4.31 -10.80
C LYS A 168 21.30 4.19 -10.87
N LYS A 169 21.96 5.08 -10.13
CA LYS A 169 23.36 4.98 -9.81
C LYS A 169 23.52 3.57 -9.30
N GLN A 170 24.56 2.96 -9.62
CA GLN A 170 24.81 1.54 -9.46
C GLN A 170 24.87 1.09 -7.98
N SER A 171 23.91 1.58 -7.17
CA SER A 171 23.72 1.13 -5.80
C SER A 171 23.32 -0.34 -5.80
N HIS A 172 23.85 -1.10 -4.90
CA HIS A 172 23.47 -2.49 -4.69
C HIS A 172 22.53 -2.61 -3.48
N SER A 173 21.68 -3.62 -3.48
CA SER A 173 20.68 -3.81 -2.44
C SER A 173 21.28 -3.93 -1.03
N PHE A 174 22.50 -4.42 -0.89
CA PHE A 174 23.20 -4.51 0.40
C PHE A 174 23.71 -3.15 0.92
N GLU A 175 23.69 -2.10 0.10
CA GLU A 175 24.06 -0.73 0.49
C GLU A 175 22.86 0.05 1.03
N VAL A 176 21.65 -0.51 0.91
CA VAL A 176 20.43 0.13 1.42
C VAL A 176 20.23 -0.27 2.87
N GLU A 177 20.19 0.73 3.74
CA GLU A 177 19.97 0.51 5.18
C GLU A 177 18.48 0.35 5.49
N GLU A 178 18.17 -0.54 6.43
CA GLU A 178 16.83 -0.67 6.98
C GLU A 178 16.43 0.61 7.73
N ALA A 179 15.19 1.01 7.57
CA ALA A 179 14.58 2.09 8.33
C ALA A 179 14.02 1.56 9.67
N ASP A 180 13.98 2.42 10.69
CA ASP A 180 13.36 2.10 11.99
C ASP A 180 11.82 2.21 11.90
N LEU A 181 11.25 1.57 10.88
CA LEU A 181 9.82 1.52 10.62
C LEU A 181 9.45 0.26 9.83
N THR A 182 8.16 0.01 9.74
CA THR A 182 7.57 -0.90 8.76
C THR A 182 6.72 -0.09 7.78
N ASN A 183 7.09 -0.14 6.52
CA ASN A 183 6.33 0.45 5.42
C ASN A 183 5.36 -0.60 4.87
N LEU A 184 4.07 -0.37 5.04
CA LEU A 184 2.98 -1.26 4.59
C LEU A 184 2.25 -0.63 3.42
N LEU A 185 2.10 -1.37 2.35
CA LEU A 185 1.33 -0.99 1.16
C LEU A 185 0.12 -1.91 1.04
N ILE A 186 -1.04 -1.34 0.81
CA ILE A 186 -2.30 -2.05 0.57
C ILE A 186 -2.87 -1.49 -0.73
N ASP A 187 -2.86 -2.29 -1.79
CA ASP A 187 -3.19 -1.83 -3.14
C ASP A 187 -4.36 -2.62 -3.73
N LYS A 188 -5.33 -1.91 -4.29
CA LYS A 188 -6.38 -2.52 -5.12
C LYS A 188 -5.78 -3.10 -6.39
N ALA A 189 -4.87 -2.37 -7.00
CA ALA A 189 -4.18 -2.74 -8.22
C ALA A 189 -2.74 -2.22 -8.17
N GLN A 190 -1.82 -3.05 -8.60
CA GLN A 190 -0.42 -2.73 -8.79
C GLN A 190 0.04 -3.38 -10.10
N MET A 191 0.70 -2.63 -10.94
CA MET A 191 1.41 -3.17 -12.09
C MET A 191 2.76 -3.71 -11.60
N GLY A 192 3.11 -4.91 -12.04
CA GLY A 192 4.40 -5.54 -11.76
C GLY A 192 5.57 -4.86 -12.45
#